data_e2ba1868376c4849933e778dfb31baab
#
_entry.id   e2ba1868376c4849933e778dfb31baab
#
_cell.length_a   1.000
_cell.length_b   1.000
_cell.length_c   1.000
_cell.angle_alpha   90.00
_cell.angle_beta   90.00
_cell.angle_gamma   90.00
#
_symmetry.space_group_name_H-M   'P 1'
#
loop_
_entity.id
_entity.type
_entity.pdbx_description
1 polymer ?
#
loop_
_entity_poly.entity_id
_entity_poly.type
_entity_poly.pdbx_seq_one_letter_code
_entity_poly.pdbx_strand_id
1 'polypeptide(L)'
;MLIADCLELMGFSDFYGNADVIHRLRDMLARNRFPHAVILAGPAGSGKYTLSLMLAKAMNCLSPILTEDLPDFCSKCSNCVRIAQAEDLDTRFTEAIEAREGLRETDKKETRLFVQTHPDVLVIPPDPPQMMIKVDQVRRVIETIYFRPGEAKERVYIFSDSAFMKEAANSLLKVLEEPPEFATIFLLADNPGALLPTIRSRSMICSLAALPAQEVEQYLAKYRPDWNSKQRALVARLSEGAVGRARSFDLAAYTAARSHALTILGSALRNIDHSELFKVTETYRAGAEGREKTEKLLRTLYSLLQDLTFLNSGTPELVRNTDIQADLKKLAESSDFNWIAFVSDRLNDVERGMRRNLLRSLSLDAFATAVEQEVPNR
;
A
#
# COMPACT_ATOMS: atom_id res chain seq x y z
N MET A 1 17.09 0.91 14.40
CA MET A 1 17.88 1.57 13.34
C MET A 1 18.09 0.52 12.26
N LEU A 2 17.07 0.28 11.43
CA LEU A 2 17.13 -0.57 10.25
C LEU A 2 17.36 0.36 9.08
N ILE A 3 18.58 0.36 8.58
CA ILE A 3 18.95 0.97 7.32
C ILE A 3 18.10 0.27 6.28
N ALA A 4 17.06 0.95 5.80
CA ALA A 4 16.44 0.59 4.56
C ALA A 4 17.51 0.76 3.50
N ASP A 5 18.18 -0.35 3.10
CA ASP A 5 18.92 -0.40 1.85
C ASP A 5 17.92 -0.08 0.75
N CYS A 6 17.80 1.21 0.42
CA CYS A 6 17.22 1.64 -0.84
C CYS A 6 18.09 1.02 -1.91
N LEU A 7 17.69 -0.14 -2.44
CA LEU A 7 18.25 -0.65 -3.67
C LEU A 7 17.99 0.44 -4.72
N GLU A 8 19.05 1.17 -5.09
CA GLU A 8 18.98 2.08 -6.21
C GLU A 8 18.53 1.26 -7.42
N LEU A 9 17.33 1.48 -7.89
CA LEU A 9 16.82 0.84 -9.09
C LEU A 9 17.64 1.37 -10.26
N MET A 10 18.46 0.50 -10.80
CA MET A 10 19.42 0.84 -11.87
C MET A 10 18.76 0.85 -13.26
N GLY A 11 17.61 0.18 -13.40
CA GLY A 11 16.87 0.10 -14.65
C GLY A 11 15.56 -0.67 -14.49
N PHE A 12 14.75 -0.76 -15.56
CA PHE A 12 13.50 -1.49 -15.56
C PHE A 12 13.67 -3.00 -15.30
N SER A 13 14.84 -3.56 -15.53
CA SER A 13 15.19 -4.95 -15.19
C SER A 13 15.13 -5.24 -13.68
N ASP A 14 15.22 -4.20 -12.84
CA ASP A 14 15.13 -4.35 -11.39
C ASP A 14 13.68 -4.34 -10.89
N PHE A 15 12.72 -4.00 -11.74
CA PHE A 15 11.31 -4.09 -11.40
C PHE A 15 10.84 -5.55 -11.47
N TYR A 16 10.37 -6.07 -10.36
CA TYR A 16 10.02 -7.48 -10.25
C TYR A 16 8.55 -7.73 -10.63
N GLY A 17 8.36 -8.62 -11.60
CA GLY A 17 7.04 -8.98 -12.12
C GLY A 17 6.44 -7.99 -13.12
N ASN A 18 5.25 -8.29 -13.64
CA ASN A 18 4.50 -7.47 -14.58
C ASN A 18 5.27 -7.06 -15.85
N ALA A 19 6.16 -7.94 -16.35
CA ALA A 19 7.05 -7.68 -17.48
C ALA A 19 6.31 -7.18 -18.74
N ASP A 20 5.13 -7.73 -19.03
CA ASP A 20 4.32 -7.32 -20.20
C ASP A 20 3.85 -5.86 -20.12
N VAL A 21 3.47 -5.42 -18.91
CA VAL A 21 3.04 -4.04 -18.66
C VAL A 21 4.24 -3.10 -18.84
N ILE A 22 5.37 -3.45 -18.28
CA ILE A 22 6.62 -2.66 -18.37
C ILE A 22 7.06 -2.57 -19.83
N HIS A 23 7.12 -3.70 -20.53
CA HIS A 23 7.50 -3.75 -21.94
C HIS A 23 6.61 -2.84 -22.80
N ARG A 24 5.28 -2.91 -22.61
CA ARG A 24 4.31 -2.06 -23.33
C ARG A 24 4.50 -0.58 -23.03
N LEU A 25 4.75 -0.19 -21.78
CA LEU A 25 4.98 1.21 -21.43
C LEU A 25 6.30 1.74 -22.02
N ARG A 26 7.36 0.93 -22.02
CA ARG A 26 8.65 1.25 -22.65
C ARG A 26 8.53 1.35 -24.17
N ASP A 27 7.76 0.47 -24.83
CA ASP A 27 7.50 0.56 -26.26
C ASP A 27 6.76 1.86 -26.64
N MET A 28 5.80 2.30 -25.83
CA MET A 28 5.14 3.59 -26.01
C MET A 28 6.11 4.77 -25.89
N LEU A 29 7.07 4.70 -24.95
CA LEU A 29 8.16 5.69 -24.83
C LEU A 29 9.05 5.68 -26.08
N ALA A 30 9.45 4.50 -26.57
CA ALA A 30 10.27 4.36 -27.76
C ALA A 30 9.65 5.00 -29.00
N ARG A 31 8.32 4.92 -29.11
CA ARG A 31 7.53 5.45 -30.25
C ARG A 31 7.11 6.91 -30.08
N ASN A 32 7.50 7.58 -29.00
CA ASN A 32 7.02 8.93 -28.66
C ASN A 32 5.47 9.02 -28.66
N ARG A 33 4.80 8.00 -28.15
CA ARG A 33 3.33 7.89 -28.05
C ARG A 33 2.87 7.58 -26.63
N PHE A 34 3.60 8.10 -25.65
CA PHE A 34 3.21 7.91 -24.26
C PHE A 34 1.96 8.73 -23.95
N PRO A 35 0.94 8.15 -23.29
CA PRO A 35 -0.29 8.86 -23.01
C PRO A 35 -0.06 9.95 -21.95
N HIS A 36 -0.75 11.06 -22.10
CA HIS A 36 -0.70 12.20 -21.17
C HIS A 36 -1.24 11.88 -19.76
N ALA A 37 -2.09 10.86 -19.63
CA ALA A 37 -2.63 10.42 -18.36
C ALA A 37 -2.65 8.89 -18.26
N VAL A 38 -2.03 8.37 -17.21
CA VAL A 38 -1.93 6.92 -16.95
C VAL A 38 -2.42 6.62 -15.54
N ILE A 39 -3.39 5.74 -15.43
CA ILE A 39 -3.79 5.14 -14.17
C ILE A 39 -2.96 3.87 -13.98
N LEU A 40 -2.05 3.87 -13.00
CA LEU A 40 -1.38 2.66 -12.55
C LEU A 40 -2.22 2.04 -11.44
N ALA A 41 -2.86 0.93 -11.73
CA ALA A 41 -3.76 0.23 -10.83
C ALA A 41 -3.14 -1.08 -10.33
N GLY A 42 -3.51 -1.51 -9.13
CA GLY A 42 -3.05 -2.78 -8.56
C GLY A 42 -3.00 -2.74 -7.04
N PRO A 43 -2.83 -3.88 -6.36
CA PRO A 43 -2.84 -3.92 -4.91
C PRO A 43 -1.78 -3.00 -4.29
N ALA A 44 -2.02 -2.57 -3.04
CA ALA A 44 -1.04 -1.80 -2.28
C ALA A 44 0.29 -2.58 -2.19
N GLY A 45 1.41 -1.91 -2.49
CA GLY A 45 2.73 -2.55 -2.53
C GLY A 45 3.05 -3.30 -3.84
N SER A 46 2.23 -3.21 -4.90
CA SER A 46 2.53 -3.79 -6.21
C SER A 46 3.59 -3.03 -7.03
N GLY A 47 4.16 -1.96 -6.48
CA GLY A 47 5.19 -1.17 -7.16
C GLY A 47 4.68 -0.04 -8.05
N LYS A 48 3.41 0.37 -7.95
CA LYS A 48 2.83 1.47 -8.74
C LYS A 48 3.65 2.75 -8.66
N TYR A 49 4.00 3.17 -7.45
CA TYR A 49 4.80 4.37 -7.21
C TYR A 49 6.21 4.22 -7.79
N THR A 50 6.87 3.11 -7.52
CA THR A 50 8.19 2.77 -8.08
C THR A 50 8.17 2.86 -9.60
N LEU A 51 7.18 2.22 -10.26
CA LEU A 51 7.08 2.24 -11.72
C LEU A 51 6.84 3.66 -12.26
N SER A 52 6.03 4.48 -11.59
CA SER A 52 5.81 5.88 -12.01
C SER A 52 7.10 6.70 -11.95
N LEU A 53 7.95 6.52 -10.93
CA LEU A 53 9.26 7.18 -10.84
C LEU A 53 10.25 6.66 -11.88
N MET A 54 10.27 5.34 -12.15
CA MET A 54 11.11 4.76 -13.21
C MET A 54 10.74 5.32 -14.58
N LEU A 55 9.45 5.44 -14.87
CA LEU A 55 8.95 6.08 -16.10
C LEU A 55 9.33 7.56 -16.14
N ALA A 56 9.19 8.30 -15.04
CA ALA A 56 9.63 9.70 -14.95
C ALA A 56 11.14 9.85 -15.21
N LYS A 57 11.98 8.93 -14.68
CA LYS A 57 13.41 8.88 -14.98
C LYS A 57 13.65 8.60 -16.47
N ALA A 58 12.96 7.61 -17.06
CA ALA A 58 13.15 7.25 -18.47
C ALA A 58 12.76 8.38 -19.42
N MET A 59 11.66 9.08 -19.16
CA MET A 59 11.21 10.25 -19.92
C MET A 59 12.23 11.40 -19.86
N ASN A 60 12.86 11.60 -18.71
CA ASN A 60 13.66 12.78 -18.40
C ASN A 60 15.17 12.50 -18.30
N CYS A 61 15.60 11.30 -18.66
CA CYS A 61 17.02 10.94 -18.62
C CYS A 61 17.81 11.75 -19.63
N LEU A 62 18.93 12.37 -19.17
CA LEU A 62 19.83 13.14 -20.04
C LEU A 62 20.74 12.23 -20.89
N SER A 63 20.93 11.00 -20.47
CA SER A 63 21.76 9.99 -21.15
C SER A 63 21.01 8.65 -21.18
N PRO A 64 19.88 8.58 -21.93
CA PRO A 64 19.08 7.36 -21.99
C PRO A 64 19.91 6.20 -22.54
N ILE A 65 19.67 5.02 -22.02
CA ILE A 65 20.27 3.77 -22.47
C ILE A 65 19.20 2.89 -23.09
N LEU A 66 19.60 1.85 -23.80
CA LEU A 66 18.72 0.81 -24.30
C LEU A 66 18.98 -0.47 -23.55
N THR A 67 17.92 -1.10 -23.05
CA THR A 67 17.95 -2.42 -22.45
C THR A 67 16.88 -3.25 -23.16
N GLU A 68 17.27 -4.38 -23.76
CA GLU A 68 16.35 -5.19 -24.58
C GLU A 68 15.71 -4.37 -25.73
N ASP A 69 16.51 -3.54 -26.40
CA ASP A 69 16.08 -2.63 -27.48
C ASP A 69 15.02 -1.58 -27.11
N LEU A 70 14.72 -1.41 -25.84
CA LEU A 70 13.76 -0.43 -25.34
C LEU A 70 14.42 0.64 -24.46
N PRO A 71 13.85 1.87 -24.42
CA PRO A 71 14.38 2.96 -23.61
C PRO A 71 14.45 2.61 -22.12
N ASP A 72 15.57 2.95 -21.51
CA ASP A 72 15.82 2.85 -20.09
C ASP A 72 16.58 4.10 -19.60
N PHE A 73 16.69 4.26 -18.29
CA PHE A 73 17.36 5.42 -17.68
C PHE A 73 18.74 5.05 -17.13
N CYS A 74 19.65 6.02 -17.13
CA CYS A 74 21.06 5.76 -16.78
C CYS A 74 21.35 5.72 -15.27
N SER A 75 20.43 6.13 -14.41
CA SER A 75 20.55 6.26 -12.94
C SER A 75 21.68 7.20 -12.45
N LYS A 76 22.46 7.83 -13.33
CA LYS A 76 23.66 8.61 -12.99
C LYS A 76 23.56 10.10 -13.33
N CYS A 77 22.73 10.49 -14.30
CA CYS A 77 22.59 11.89 -14.66
C CYS A 77 21.85 12.67 -13.57
N SER A 78 21.98 14.00 -13.58
CA SER A 78 21.38 14.88 -12.57
C SER A 78 19.87 14.68 -12.41
N ASN A 79 19.13 14.47 -13.52
CA ASN A 79 17.70 14.24 -13.47
C ASN A 79 17.36 12.90 -12.80
N CYS A 80 18.03 11.81 -13.19
CA CYS A 80 17.83 10.49 -12.59
C CYS A 80 18.11 10.52 -11.08
N VAL A 81 19.23 11.12 -10.67
CA VAL A 81 19.61 11.20 -9.25
C VAL A 81 18.61 12.02 -8.44
N ARG A 82 18.17 13.18 -8.95
CA ARG A 82 17.18 14.00 -8.24
C ARG A 82 15.81 13.34 -8.16
N ILE A 83 15.34 12.69 -9.24
CA ILE A 83 14.07 11.95 -9.23
C ILE A 83 14.16 10.78 -8.26
N ALA A 84 15.29 10.08 -8.17
CA ALA A 84 15.52 8.98 -7.22
C ALA A 84 15.36 9.41 -5.76
N GLN A 85 15.65 10.66 -5.41
CA GLN A 85 15.43 11.16 -4.04
C GLN A 85 13.97 11.13 -3.57
N ALA A 86 13.01 10.97 -4.48
CA ALA A 86 11.60 10.77 -4.16
C ALA A 86 11.22 9.29 -3.95
N GLU A 87 12.14 8.33 -4.09
CA GLU A 87 11.82 6.89 -3.98
C GLU A 87 11.32 6.50 -2.58
N ASP A 88 11.89 7.08 -1.53
CA ASP A 88 11.39 6.94 -0.17
C ASP A 88 10.30 7.98 0.12
N LEU A 89 9.07 7.67 -0.37
CA LEU A 89 7.94 8.58 -0.21
C LEU A 89 7.56 8.79 1.26
N ASP A 90 7.68 7.77 2.10
CA ASP A 90 7.27 7.83 3.51
C ASP A 90 8.16 8.81 4.28
N THR A 91 9.46 8.76 4.10
CA THR A 91 10.41 9.72 4.68
C THR A 91 10.14 11.13 4.15
N ARG A 92 9.99 11.31 2.82
CA ARG A 92 9.70 12.63 2.22
C ARG A 92 8.37 13.20 2.66
N PHE A 93 7.37 12.35 2.84
CA PHE A 93 6.07 12.75 3.34
C PHE A 93 6.15 13.22 4.80
N THR A 94 6.89 12.49 5.64
CA THR A 94 7.14 12.88 7.03
C THR A 94 7.87 14.21 7.12
N GLU A 95 8.96 14.40 6.36
CA GLU A 95 9.68 15.67 6.27
C GLU A 95 8.77 16.83 5.84
N ALA A 96 7.88 16.61 4.87
CA ALA A 96 6.93 17.62 4.42
C ALA A 96 5.89 17.98 5.50
N ILE A 97 5.44 17.01 6.29
CA ILE A 97 4.55 17.24 7.45
C ILE A 97 5.29 18.06 8.51
N GLU A 98 6.49 17.67 8.91
CA GLU A 98 7.30 18.36 9.92
C GLU A 98 7.59 19.81 9.49
N ALA A 99 7.96 20.01 8.24
CA ALA A 99 8.17 21.35 7.68
C ALA A 99 6.90 22.21 7.78
N ARG A 100 5.72 21.64 7.49
CA ARG A 100 4.44 22.35 7.64
C ARG A 100 4.10 22.65 9.09
N GLU A 101 4.36 21.70 10.00
CA GLU A 101 4.10 21.91 11.44
C GLU A 101 4.96 23.02 12.05
N GLY A 102 6.12 23.31 11.48
CA GLY A 102 6.97 24.44 11.85
C GLY A 102 6.43 25.82 11.43
N LEU A 103 5.38 25.88 10.58
CA LEU A 103 4.78 27.13 10.12
C LEU A 103 3.83 27.74 11.15
N ARG A 104 3.43 29.01 10.91
CA ARG A 104 2.36 29.67 11.69
C ARG A 104 1.01 29.02 11.40
N GLU A 105 0.07 29.06 12.35
CA GLU A 105 -1.25 28.41 12.22
C GLU A 105 -2.07 28.84 10.99
N THR A 106 -1.93 30.11 10.55
CA THR A 106 -2.53 30.60 9.30
C THR A 106 -1.95 29.90 8.09
N ASP A 107 -0.62 29.82 8.05
CA ASP A 107 0.13 29.30 6.91
C ASP A 107 -0.02 27.77 6.80
N LYS A 108 -0.12 27.08 7.95
CA LYS A 108 -0.40 25.62 7.99
C LYS A 108 -1.70 25.27 7.26
N LYS A 109 -2.74 26.10 7.40
CA LYS A 109 -4.04 25.85 6.76
C LYS A 109 -4.00 26.04 5.25
N GLU A 110 -3.12 26.90 4.77
CA GLU A 110 -2.97 27.22 3.34
C GLU A 110 -1.93 26.34 2.66
N THR A 111 -0.91 25.87 3.40
CA THR A 111 0.15 25.04 2.85
C THR A 111 -0.33 23.59 2.63
N ARG A 112 -0.21 23.12 1.41
CA ARG A 112 -0.50 21.72 1.02
C ARG A 112 0.78 20.92 0.90
N LEU A 113 0.65 19.60 1.09
CA LEU A 113 1.81 18.69 0.98
C LEU A 113 2.11 18.36 -0.47
N PHE A 114 3.37 18.52 -0.81
CA PHE A 114 3.97 18.10 -2.07
C PHE A 114 5.35 17.52 -1.80
N VAL A 115 5.77 16.56 -2.62
CA VAL A 115 7.15 16.07 -2.65
C VAL A 115 7.74 16.42 -4.00
N GLN A 116 8.73 17.32 -4.01
CA GLN A 116 9.37 17.80 -5.23
C GLN A 116 10.89 17.78 -5.07
N THR A 117 11.52 16.76 -5.63
CA THR A 117 12.99 16.61 -5.64
C THR A 117 13.61 17.05 -6.96
N HIS A 118 12.79 17.15 -8.01
CA HIS A 118 13.16 17.65 -9.34
C HIS A 118 12.15 18.74 -9.76
N PRO A 119 12.56 19.87 -10.37
CA PRO A 119 11.66 20.98 -10.70
C PRO A 119 10.50 20.61 -11.62
N ASP A 120 10.70 19.60 -12.48
CA ASP A 120 9.69 19.16 -13.44
C ASP A 120 9.01 17.83 -13.07
N VAL A 121 9.28 17.28 -11.86
CA VAL A 121 8.61 16.09 -11.34
C VAL A 121 8.01 16.40 -9.97
N LEU A 122 6.68 16.35 -9.90
CA LEU A 122 5.93 16.66 -8.68
C LEU A 122 5.11 15.46 -8.23
N VAL A 123 5.33 15.03 -6.99
CA VAL A 123 4.51 14.01 -6.34
C VAL A 123 3.48 14.69 -5.45
N ILE A 124 2.23 14.29 -5.59
CA ILE A 124 1.08 14.83 -4.88
C ILE A 124 0.52 13.74 -3.95
N PRO A 125 0.95 13.72 -2.68
CA PRO A 125 0.43 12.78 -1.70
C PRO A 125 -0.92 13.25 -1.15
N PRO A 126 -1.72 12.35 -0.54
CA PRO A 126 -2.92 12.72 0.20
C PRO A 126 -2.56 13.62 1.38
N ASP A 127 -3.38 14.65 1.64
CA ASP A 127 -3.12 15.68 2.65
C ASP A 127 -3.89 15.39 3.95
N PRO A 128 -3.20 15.30 5.10
CA PRO A 128 -3.83 15.17 6.41
C PRO A 128 -4.78 16.34 6.73
N PRO A 129 -5.76 16.16 7.66
CA PRO A 129 -6.01 14.93 8.42
C PRO A 129 -6.89 13.90 7.70
N GLN A 130 -7.58 14.28 6.61
CA GLN A 130 -8.51 13.38 5.91
C GLN A 130 -7.81 12.36 5.01
N MET A 131 -6.49 12.52 4.77
CA MET A 131 -5.72 11.69 3.86
C MET A 131 -6.38 11.59 2.47
N MET A 132 -6.68 12.74 1.89
CA MET A 132 -7.29 12.89 0.57
C MET A 132 -6.54 13.93 -0.27
N ILE A 133 -6.55 13.77 -1.57
CA ILE A 133 -6.07 14.80 -2.51
C ILE A 133 -7.05 15.98 -2.49
N LYS A 134 -6.56 17.16 -2.11
CA LYS A 134 -7.36 18.38 -1.94
C LYS A 134 -7.41 19.24 -3.21
N VAL A 135 -8.43 20.09 -3.28
CA VAL A 135 -8.66 20.97 -4.43
C VAL A 135 -7.45 21.86 -4.73
N ASP A 136 -6.83 22.43 -3.69
CA ASP A 136 -5.69 23.33 -3.86
C ASP A 136 -4.44 22.62 -4.39
N GLN A 137 -4.27 21.33 -4.08
CA GLN A 137 -3.20 20.50 -4.67
C GLN A 137 -3.43 20.36 -6.19
N VAL A 138 -4.66 20.07 -6.60
CA VAL A 138 -5.01 19.97 -8.03
C VAL A 138 -4.91 21.34 -8.71
N ARG A 139 -5.32 22.43 -8.07
CA ARG A 139 -5.15 23.80 -8.62
C ARG A 139 -3.69 24.12 -8.88
N ARG A 140 -2.78 23.75 -7.96
CA ARG A 140 -1.34 23.92 -8.17
C ARG A 140 -0.84 23.15 -9.38
N VAL A 141 -1.33 21.94 -9.62
CA VAL A 141 -1.01 21.18 -10.83
C VAL A 141 -1.53 21.92 -12.07
N ILE A 142 -2.80 22.38 -12.08
CA ILE A 142 -3.41 23.12 -13.19
C ILE A 142 -2.63 24.40 -13.52
N GLU A 143 -2.19 25.14 -12.51
CA GLU A 143 -1.42 26.38 -12.68
C GLU A 143 -0.04 26.15 -13.30
N THR A 144 0.58 25.00 -13.00
CA THR A 144 1.96 24.72 -13.41
C THR A 144 2.09 23.86 -14.66
N ILE A 145 1.08 23.07 -14.99
CA ILE A 145 1.18 22.07 -16.06
C ILE A 145 1.37 22.68 -17.46
N TYR A 146 0.88 23.88 -17.70
CA TYR A 146 0.99 24.58 -18.98
C TYR A 146 2.32 25.32 -19.18
N PHE A 147 3.17 25.40 -18.14
CA PHE A 147 4.51 25.91 -18.30
C PHE A 147 5.44 24.84 -18.87
N ARG A 148 6.25 25.19 -19.83
CA ARG A 148 7.25 24.28 -20.36
C ARG A 148 8.22 23.79 -19.27
N PRO A 149 8.71 22.54 -19.37
CA PRO A 149 9.75 22.04 -18.46
C PRO A 149 10.97 22.97 -18.45
N GLY A 150 11.55 23.16 -17.27
CA GLY A 150 12.74 24.00 -17.10
C GLY A 150 14.05 23.24 -17.39
N GLU A 151 14.15 22.00 -16.96
CA GLU A 151 15.36 21.20 -17.04
C GLU A 151 15.13 19.83 -17.70
N ALA A 152 13.91 19.34 -17.67
CA ALA A 152 13.50 18.04 -18.19
C ALA A 152 12.92 18.14 -19.61
N LYS A 153 12.63 17.00 -20.24
CA LYS A 153 11.90 16.91 -21.51
C LYS A 153 10.40 17.02 -21.27
N GLU A 154 9.92 16.41 -20.18
CA GLU A 154 8.51 16.34 -19.81
C GLU A 154 8.29 16.73 -18.35
N ARG A 155 7.16 17.39 -18.09
CA ARG A 155 6.64 17.57 -16.75
C ARG A 155 5.88 16.33 -16.31
N VAL A 156 6.20 15.80 -15.14
CA VAL A 156 5.57 14.60 -14.60
C VAL A 156 4.90 14.92 -13.28
N TYR A 157 3.61 14.58 -13.20
CA TYR A 157 2.79 14.73 -11.99
C TYR A 157 2.33 13.35 -11.53
N ILE A 158 2.63 12.99 -10.28
CA ILE A 158 2.33 11.68 -9.71
C ILE A 158 1.36 11.87 -8.52
N PHE A 159 0.09 11.58 -8.72
CA PHE A 159 -0.86 11.47 -7.61
C PHE A 159 -0.68 10.11 -6.96
N SER A 160 -0.14 10.09 -5.73
CA SER A 160 0.24 8.82 -5.07
C SER A 160 -0.93 8.04 -4.49
N ASP A 161 -2.16 8.59 -4.56
CA ASP A 161 -3.40 7.97 -4.08
C ASP A 161 -4.58 8.34 -4.98
N SER A 162 -5.64 7.54 -4.95
CA SER A 162 -6.91 7.75 -5.65
C SER A 162 -8.01 8.38 -4.80
N ALA A 163 -7.74 8.67 -3.52
CA ALA A 163 -8.67 9.31 -2.61
C ALA A 163 -8.74 10.83 -2.86
N PHE A 164 -9.47 11.23 -3.87
CA PHE A 164 -9.70 12.64 -4.19
C PHE A 164 -10.93 13.20 -3.47
N MET A 165 -10.85 14.44 -2.99
CA MET A 165 -12.08 15.22 -2.73
C MET A 165 -12.85 15.38 -4.04
N LYS A 166 -14.18 15.37 -3.96
CA LYS A 166 -15.05 15.41 -5.16
C LYS A 166 -14.75 16.62 -6.07
N GLU A 167 -14.55 17.77 -5.48
CA GLU A 167 -14.22 19.02 -6.18
C GLU A 167 -12.82 18.95 -6.81
N ALA A 168 -11.86 18.31 -6.13
CA ALA A 168 -10.51 18.10 -6.64
C ALA A 168 -10.52 17.20 -7.89
N ALA A 169 -11.25 16.07 -7.82
CA ALA A 169 -11.40 15.17 -8.95
C ALA A 169 -12.05 15.86 -10.18
N ASN A 170 -13.08 16.67 -9.95
CA ASN A 170 -13.72 17.43 -11.04
C ASN A 170 -12.79 18.51 -11.62
N SER A 171 -11.99 19.18 -10.80
CA SER A 171 -11.04 20.19 -11.27
C SER A 171 -9.96 19.59 -12.17
N LEU A 172 -9.56 18.33 -11.93
CA LEU A 172 -8.56 17.65 -12.73
C LEU A 172 -9.04 17.33 -14.15
N LEU A 173 -10.35 17.18 -14.37
CA LEU A 173 -10.92 16.83 -15.68
C LEU A 173 -10.52 17.81 -16.79
N LYS A 174 -10.43 19.12 -16.48
CA LYS A 174 -10.05 20.14 -17.46
C LYS A 174 -8.67 19.86 -18.07
N VAL A 175 -7.71 19.46 -17.24
CA VAL A 175 -6.34 19.14 -17.71
C VAL A 175 -6.30 17.82 -18.46
N LEU A 176 -7.15 16.86 -18.06
CA LEU A 176 -7.23 15.57 -18.75
C LEU A 176 -7.90 15.65 -20.12
N GLU A 177 -8.70 16.70 -20.37
CA GLU A 177 -9.33 16.96 -21.68
C GLU A 177 -8.39 17.65 -22.66
N GLU A 178 -7.61 18.61 -22.18
CA GLU A 178 -6.71 19.43 -22.99
C GLU A 178 -5.29 19.43 -22.38
N PRO A 179 -4.60 18.28 -22.35
CA PRO A 179 -3.27 18.19 -21.77
C PRO A 179 -2.22 18.82 -22.68
N PRO A 180 -1.20 19.50 -22.12
CA PRO A 180 -0.04 19.93 -22.91
C PRO A 180 0.80 18.70 -23.34
N GLU A 181 1.36 18.75 -24.55
CA GLU A 181 2.15 17.66 -25.14
C GLU A 181 3.40 17.25 -24.33
N PHE A 182 3.89 18.14 -23.49
CA PHE A 182 5.08 17.96 -22.66
C PHE A 182 4.76 17.62 -21.21
N ALA A 183 3.56 17.12 -20.91
CA ALA A 183 3.17 16.79 -19.56
C ALA A 183 2.48 15.41 -19.46
N THR A 184 2.89 14.65 -18.46
CA THR A 184 2.33 13.33 -18.15
C THR A 184 1.81 13.30 -16.70
N ILE A 185 0.61 12.77 -16.51
CA ILE A 185 -0.04 12.61 -15.20
C ILE A 185 -0.14 11.12 -14.88
N PHE A 186 0.41 10.70 -13.76
CA PHE A 186 0.21 9.37 -13.18
C PHE A 186 -0.80 9.46 -12.04
N LEU A 187 -1.81 8.59 -12.08
CA LEU A 187 -2.82 8.41 -11.03
C LEU A 187 -2.64 7.00 -10.44
N LEU A 188 -2.22 6.91 -9.18
CA LEU A 188 -2.00 5.62 -8.54
C LEU A 188 -3.28 5.20 -7.82
N ALA A 189 -3.78 4.00 -8.10
CA ALA A 189 -5.01 3.49 -7.50
C ALA A 189 -4.89 2.02 -7.13
N ASP A 190 -5.38 1.65 -5.95
CA ASP A 190 -5.49 0.23 -5.61
C ASP A 190 -6.60 -0.43 -6.42
N ASN A 191 -7.68 0.29 -6.66
CA ASN A 191 -8.77 -0.09 -7.54
C ASN A 191 -9.12 1.08 -8.48
N PRO A 192 -9.09 0.90 -9.81
CA PRO A 192 -9.48 1.95 -10.75
C PRO A 192 -10.91 2.46 -10.53
N GLY A 193 -11.79 1.62 -9.98
CA GLY A 193 -13.17 1.98 -9.63
C GLY A 193 -13.30 3.08 -8.57
N ALA A 194 -12.25 3.35 -7.78
CA ALA A 194 -12.21 4.45 -6.83
C ALA A 194 -12.15 5.83 -7.51
N LEU A 195 -11.66 5.88 -8.74
CA LEU A 195 -11.62 7.11 -9.54
C LEU A 195 -12.94 7.34 -10.30
N LEU A 196 -13.28 8.60 -10.52
CA LEU A 196 -14.47 8.96 -11.29
C LEU A 196 -14.46 8.33 -12.69
N PRO A 197 -15.61 7.86 -13.20
CA PRO A 197 -15.71 7.34 -14.57
C PRO A 197 -15.17 8.30 -15.63
N THR A 198 -15.36 9.60 -15.41
CA THR A 198 -14.88 10.69 -16.29
C THR A 198 -13.37 10.82 -16.32
N ILE A 199 -12.65 10.53 -15.22
CA ILE A 199 -11.18 10.45 -15.17
C ILE A 199 -10.72 9.19 -15.91
N ARG A 200 -11.37 8.04 -15.65
CA ARG A 200 -11.01 6.77 -16.27
C ARG A 200 -11.16 6.78 -17.79
N SER A 201 -12.20 7.44 -18.31
CA SER A 201 -12.42 7.53 -19.76
C SER A 201 -11.37 8.37 -20.50
N ARG A 202 -10.61 9.21 -19.80
CA ARG A 202 -9.56 10.10 -20.33
C ARG A 202 -8.14 9.66 -20.00
N SER A 203 -8.00 8.49 -19.38
CA SER A 203 -6.72 7.97 -18.95
C SER A 203 -6.50 6.55 -19.42
N MET A 204 -5.27 6.20 -19.75
CA MET A 204 -4.91 4.81 -20.02
C MET A 204 -4.79 4.04 -18.71
N ILE A 205 -5.49 2.92 -18.58
CA ILE A 205 -5.40 2.07 -17.38
C ILE A 205 -4.35 0.98 -17.61
N CYS A 206 -3.35 0.93 -16.74
CA CYS A 206 -2.34 -0.12 -16.66
C CYS A 206 -2.46 -0.82 -15.32
N SER A 207 -2.86 -2.08 -15.35
CA SER A 207 -3.04 -2.88 -14.13
C SER A 207 -1.81 -3.72 -13.84
N LEU A 208 -1.25 -3.53 -12.65
CA LEU A 208 -0.21 -4.39 -12.09
C LEU A 208 -0.89 -5.56 -11.38
N ALA A 209 -0.68 -6.75 -11.88
CA ALA A 209 -1.23 -7.97 -11.29
C ALA A 209 -0.49 -8.32 -9.99
N ALA A 210 -1.22 -8.96 -9.06
CA ALA A 210 -0.61 -9.64 -7.93
C ALA A 210 0.23 -10.81 -8.44
N LEU A 211 1.44 -10.96 -7.90
CA LEU A 211 2.33 -12.05 -8.29
C LEU A 211 1.98 -13.35 -7.56
N PRO A 212 2.20 -14.51 -8.18
CA PRO A 212 2.12 -15.79 -7.49
C PRO A 212 3.02 -15.82 -6.25
N ALA A 213 2.57 -16.48 -5.17
CA ALA A 213 3.34 -16.56 -3.93
C ALA A 213 4.75 -17.13 -4.14
N GLN A 214 4.90 -18.07 -5.09
CA GLN A 214 6.19 -18.66 -5.44
C GLN A 214 7.17 -17.63 -6.01
N GLU A 215 6.70 -16.71 -6.84
CA GLU A 215 7.54 -15.63 -7.37
C GLU A 215 7.95 -14.66 -6.26
N VAL A 216 7.03 -14.31 -5.36
CA VAL A 216 7.35 -13.45 -4.19
C VAL A 216 8.36 -14.15 -3.28
N GLU A 217 8.25 -15.48 -3.09
CA GLU A 217 9.24 -16.23 -2.32
C GLU A 217 10.63 -16.22 -2.96
N GLN A 218 10.72 -16.35 -4.30
CA GLN A 218 11.97 -16.22 -5.04
C GLN A 218 12.57 -14.81 -4.88
N TYR A 219 11.75 -13.77 -4.95
CA TYR A 219 12.18 -12.40 -4.67
C TYR A 219 12.76 -12.28 -3.25
N LEU A 220 12.06 -12.80 -2.24
CA LEU A 220 12.51 -12.77 -0.86
C LEU A 220 13.80 -13.58 -0.64
N ALA A 221 14.01 -14.66 -1.38
CA ALA A 221 15.26 -15.43 -1.31
C ALA A 221 16.48 -14.59 -1.73
N LYS A 222 16.29 -13.65 -2.67
CA LYS A 222 17.35 -12.74 -3.12
C LYS A 222 17.54 -11.55 -2.16
N TYR A 223 16.46 -10.97 -1.64
CA TYR A 223 16.50 -9.68 -0.93
C TYR A 223 16.38 -9.80 0.59
N ARG A 224 15.97 -10.96 1.11
CA ARG A 224 15.90 -11.27 2.54
C ARG A 224 16.58 -12.62 2.84
N PRO A 225 17.89 -12.72 2.59
CA PRO A 225 18.66 -13.95 2.86
C PRO A 225 18.71 -14.30 4.36
N ASP A 226 18.46 -13.33 5.24
CA ASP A 226 18.31 -13.49 6.70
C ASP A 226 17.10 -14.36 7.08
N TRP A 227 16.09 -14.50 6.23
CA TRP A 227 14.92 -15.32 6.48
C TRP A 227 15.11 -16.77 6.00
N ASN A 228 14.66 -17.73 6.81
CA ASN A 228 14.61 -19.12 6.36
C ASN A 228 13.46 -19.37 5.36
N SER A 229 13.43 -20.55 4.73
CA SER A 229 12.42 -20.88 3.71
C SER A 229 10.99 -20.80 4.23
N LYS A 230 10.73 -21.23 5.48
CA LYS A 230 9.40 -21.16 6.09
C LYS A 230 8.92 -19.73 6.31
N GLN A 231 9.82 -18.84 6.75
CA GLN A 231 9.55 -17.42 6.92
C GLN A 231 9.26 -16.75 5.58
N ARG A 232 10.06 -17.04 4.54
CA ARG A 232 9.83 -16.51 3.19
C ARG A 232 8.50 -16.99 2.60
N ALA A 233 8.18 -18.27 2.72
CA ALA A 233 6.91 -18.84 2.25
C ALA A 233 5.71 -18.21 2.97
N LEU A 234 5.81 -18.00 4.29
CA LEU A 234 4.76 -17.33 5.07
C LEU A 234 4.54 -15.89 4.59
N VAL A 235 5.62 -15.09 4.51
CA VAL A 235 5.52 -13.70 4.10
C VAL A 235 5.07 -13.56 2.65
N ALA A 236 5.51 -14.44 1.74
CA ALA A 236 5.06 -14.45 0.36
C ALA A 236 3.53 -14.62 0.25
N ARG A 237 2.94 -15.51 1.05
CA ARG A 237 1.48 -15.71 1.09
C ARG A 237 0.74 -14.52 1.73
N LEU A 238 1.27 -14.00 2.85
CA LEU A 238 0.67 -12.86 3.57
C LEU A 238 0.74 -11.54 2.77
N SER A 239 1.69 -11.44 1.86
CA SER A 239 1.86 -10.25 1.01
C SER A 239 0.89 -10.19 -0.17
N GLU A 240 0.10 -11.24 -0.41
CA GLU A 240 -0.94 -11.28 -1.45
C GLU A 240 -0.43 -10.89 -2.84
N GLY A 241 0.80 -11.32 -3.17
CA GLY A 241 1.44 -11.05 -4.45
C GLY A 241 2.02 -9.64 -4.60
N ALA A 242 2.04 -8.84 -3.52
CA ALA A 242 2.60 -7.50 -3.54
C ALA A 242 4.04 -7.49 -3.01
N VAL A 243 5.02 -7.38 -3.90
CA VAL A 243 6.46 -7.45 -3.59
C VAL A 243 6.89 -6.34 -2.61
N GLY A 244 6.34 -5.13 -2.74
CA GLY A 244 6.64 -4.04 -1.81
C GLY A 244 6.17 -4.35 -0.38
N ARG A 245 4.98 -4.96 -0.22
CA ARG A 245 4.50 -5.45 1.09
C ARG A 245 5.40 -6.56 1.65
N ALA A 246 5.85 -7.47 0.79
CA ALA A 246 6.76 -8.55 1.18
C ALA A 246 8.09 -8.01 1.68
N ARG A 247 8.65 -7.01 0.99
CA ARG A 247 9.93 -6.39 1.32
C ARG A 247 9.90 -5.67 2.66
N SER A 248 8.88 -4.88 2.91
CA SER A 248 8.70 -4.10 4.16
C SER A 248 8.01 -4.87 5.27
N PHE A 249 7.81 -6.19 5.11
CA PHE A 249 7.06 -6.98 6.09
C PHE A 249 7.79 -7.11 7.42
N ASP A 250 7.14 -6.66 8.49
CA ASP A 250 7.63 -6.83 9.86
C ASP A 250 7.15 -8.19 10.40
N LEU A 251 7.96 -9.21 10.17
CA LEU A 251 7.67 -10.58 10.59
C LEU A 251 7.58 -10.72 12.12
N ALA A 252 8.39 -9.96 12.87
CA ALA A 252 8.40 -10.03 14.33
C ALA A 252 7.08 -9.45 14.89
N ALA A 253 6.69 -8.26 14.43
CA ALA A 253 5.43 -7.64 14.83
C ALA A 253 4.21 -8.48 14.41
N TYR A 254 4.24 -9.09 13.21
CA TYR A 254 3.18 -9.99 12.77
C TYR A 254 3.07 -11.23 13.66
N THR A 255 4.19 -11.87 13.98
CA THR A 255 4.21 -13.07 14.83
C THR A 255 3.68 -12.77 16.23
N ALA A 256 4.03 -11.62 16.81
CA ALA A 256 3.52 -11.16 18.10
C ALA A 256 1.99 -10.92 18.03
N ALA A 257 1.51 -10.18 17.02
CA ALA A 257 0.09 -9.94 16.82
C ALA A 257 -0.69 -11.25 16.59
N ARG A 258 -0.11 -12.20 15.85
CA ARG A 258 -0.69 -13.51 15.60
C ARG A 258 -0.82 -14.35 16.88
N SER A 259 0.19 -14.31 17.76
CA SER A 259 0.09 -14.98 19.07
C SER A 259 -1.08 -14.44 19.86
N HIS A 260 -1.24 -13.12 19.93
CA HIS A 260 -2.36 -12.49 20.60
C HIS A 260 -3.72 -12.85 19.95
N ALA A 261 -3.78 -12.83 18.62
CA ALA A 261 -4.99 -13.20 17.87
C ALA A 261 -5.40 -14.67 18.13
N LEU A 262 -4.44 -15.59 18.17
CA LEU A 262 -4.68 -16.99 18.49
C LEU A 262 -5.14 -17.17 19.94
N THR A 263 -4.62 -16.40 20.90
CA THR A 263 -5.11 -16.39 22.29
C THR A 263 -6.57 -15.95 22.34
N ILE A 264 -6.93 -14.86 21.63
CA ILE A 264 -8.31 -14.36 21.59
C ILE A 264 -9.26 -15.40 20.98
N LEU A 265 -8.95 -15.93 19.79
CA LEU A 265 -9.80 -16.93 19.13
C LEU A 265 -9.83 -18.27 19.88
N GLY A 266 -8.69 -18.67 20.43
CA GLY A 266 -8.59 -19.91 21.22
C GLY A 266 -9.35 -19.86 22.52
N SER A 267 -9.34 -18.72 23.24
CA SER A 267 -10.13 -18.52 24.47
C SER A 267 -11.62 -18.60 24.17
N ALA A 268 -12.05 -17.96 23.08
CA ALA A 268 -13.45 -17.98 22.68
C ALA A 268 -13.94 -19.40 22.32
N LEU A 269 -13.15 -20.18 21.57
CA LEU A 269 -13.58 -21.51 21.08
C LEU A 269 -13.42 -22.65 22.09
N ARG A 270 -12.55 -22.47 23.12
CA ARG A 270 -12.20 -23.58 24.06
C ARG A 270 -12.65 -23.33 25.48
N ASN A 271 -13.32 -22.22 25.75
CA ASN A 271 -13.78 -21.84 27.08
C ASN A 271 -12.64 -21.91 28.14
N ILE A 272 -11.49 -21.34 27.82
CA ILE A 272 -10.27 -21.35 28.65
C ILE A 272 -10.23 -20.07 29.51
N ASP A 273 -9.55 -20.14 30.65
CA ASP A 273 -9.30 -19.04 31.58
C ASP A 273 -9.02 -17.69 30.89
N HIS A 274 -9.83 -16.69 31.19
CA HIS A 274 -9.74 -15.34 30.63
C HIS A 274 -8.54 -14.52 31.13
N SER A 275 -7.77 -15.03 32.09
CA SER A 275 -6.62 -14.29 32.65
C SER A 275 -5.58 -13.90 31.60
N GLU A 276 -5.32 -14.77 30.64
CA GLU A 276 -4.42 -14.48 29.52
C GLU A 276 -5.03 -13.51 28.52
N LEU A 277 -6.36 -13.62 28.27
CA LEU A 277 -7.07 -12.70 27.38
C LEU A 277 -6.95 -11.26 27.87
N PHE A 278 -7.24 -10.98 29.15
CA PHE A 278 -7.15 -9.63 29.70
C PHE A 278 -5.72 -9.07 29.68
N LYS A 279 -4.70 -9.89 29.90
CA LYS A 279 -3.32 -9.47 29.76
C LYS A 279 -2.99 -9.02 28.33
N VAL A 280 -3.51 -9.74 27.33
CA VAL A 280 -3.33 -9.41 25.93
C VAL A 280 -4.04 -8.11 25.58
N THR A 281 -5.31 -7.94 25.93
CA THR A 281 -6.10 -6.75 25.56
C THR A 281 -5.60 -5.48 26.24
N GLU A 282 -5.08 -5.56 27.46
CA GLU A 282 -4.42 -4.43 28.16
C GLU A 282 -3.23 -3.86 27.39
N THR A 283 -2.50 -4.66 26.61
CA THR A 283 -1.37 -4.18 25.81
C THR A 283 -1.78 -3.17 24.72
N TYR A 284 -3.08 -3.10 24.39
CA TYR A 284 -3.64 -2.24 23.35
C TYR A 284 -4.27 -0.94 23.88
N ARG A 285 -4.19 -0.68 25.20
CA ARG A 285 -4.95 0.37 25.90
C ARG A 285 -4.61 1.80 25.50
N ALA A 286 -3.36 2.18 25.25
CA ALA A 286 -2.96 3.60 25.23
C ALA A 286 -2.16 4.05 23.99
N GLY A 287 -2.36 5.35 23.64
CA GLY A 287 -1.50 6.15 22.76
C GLY A 287 -1.58 5.85 21.26
N ALA A 288 -0.76 6.56 20.48
CA ALA A 288 -0.65 6.39 19.03
C ALA A 288 -0.08 5.01 18.66
N GLU A 289 0.92 4.55 19.39
CA GLU A 289 1.52 3.21 19.24
C GLU A 289 0.48 2.09 19.47
N GLY A 290 -0.42 2.26 20.44
CA GLY A 290 -1.52 1.33 20.68
C GLY A 290 -2.51 1.25 19.52
N ARG A 291 -2.71 2.35 18.77
CA ARG A 291 -3.56 2.34 17.58
C ARG A 291 -2.97 1.48 16.47
N GLU A 292 -1.70 1.67 16.16
CA GLU A 292 -0.99 0.89 15.14
C GLU A 292 -0.95 -0.60 15.50
N LYS A 293 -0.65 -0.92 16.77
CA LYS A 293 -0.69 -2.30 17.28
C LYS A 293 -2.09 -2.92 17.13
N THR A 294 -3.15 -2.16 17.45
CA THR A 294 -4.53 -2.65 17.31
C THR A 294 -4.88 -2.90 15.84
N GLU A 295 -4.52 -2.00 14.93
CA GLU A 295 -4.74 -2.19 13.49
C GLU A 295 -4.02 -3.44 12.97
N LYS A 296 -2.79 -3.69 13.42
CA LYS A 296 -2.04 -4.93 13.09
C LYS A 296 -2.73 -6.17 13.64
N LEU A 297 -3.25 -6.13 14.88
CA LEU A 297 -4.01 -7.23 15.47
C LEU A 297 -5.27 -7.53 14.67
N LEU A 298 -6.08 -6.51 14.34
CA LEU A 298 -7.32 -6.69 13.58
C LEU A 298 -7.06 -7.30 12.20
N ARG A 299 -6.06 -6.80 11.47
CA ARG A 299 -5.64 -7.40 10.18
C ARG A 299 -5.22 -8.86 10.34
N THR A 300 -4.54 -9.18 11.44
CA THR A 300 -4.11 -10.56 11.72
C THR A 300 -5.29 -11.46 12.04
N LEU A 301 -6.29 -10.96 12.82
CA LEU A 301 -7.53 -11.69 13.09
C LEU A 301 -8.29 -11.98 11.79
N TYR A 302 -8.47 -10.99 10.91
CA TYR A 302 -9.09 -11.22 9.60
C TYR A 302 -8.32 -12.25 8.76
N SER A 303 -6.99 -12.22 8.77
CA SER A 303 -6.18 -13.23 8.07
C SER A 303 -6.40 -14.64 8.62
N LEU A 304 -6.49 -14.80 9.95
CA LEU A 304 -6.75 -16.09 10.58
C LEU A 304 -8.19 -16.58 10.30
N LEU A 305 -9.19 -15.70 10.37
CA LEU A 305 -10.58 -16.05 10.01
C LEU A 305 -10.70 -16.50 8.56
N GLN A 306 -9.96 -15.87 7.66
CA GLN A 306 -9.90 -16.28 6.27
C GLN A 306 -9.24 -17.67 6.13
N ASP A 307 -8.17 -17.95 6.87
CA ASP A 307 -7.55 -19.28 6.90
C ASP A 307 -8.51 -20.35 7.45
N LEU A 308 -9.28 -20.03 8.50
CA LEU A 308 -10.33 -20.93 9.01
C LEU A 308 -11.42 -21.17 7.96
N THR A 309 -11.80 -20.13 7.20
CA THR A 309 -12.76 -20.24 6.09
C THR A 309 -12.25 -21.22 5.03
N PHE A 310 -10.99 -21.11 4.62
CA PHE A 310 -10.39 -22.02 3.65
C PHE A 310 -10.34 -23.46 4.16
N LEU A 311 -10.01 -23.67 5.43
CA LEU A 311 -10.01 -25.02 6.03
C LEU A 311 -11.42 -25.62 6.06
N ASN A 312 -12.42 -24.86 6.46
CA ASN A 312 -13.81 -25.30 6.49
C ASN A 312 -14.42 -25.51 5.09
N SER A 313 -13.88 -24.83 4.07
CA SER A 313 -14.26 -25.04 2.67
C SER A 313 -13.55 -26.23 2.01
N GLY A 314 -12.63 -26.90 2.70
CA GLY A 314 -11.84 -28.00 2.14
C GLY A 314 -10.76 -27.57 1.16
N THR A 315 -10.28 -26.32 1.24
CA THR A 315 -9.22 -25.73 0.39
C THR A 315 -7.95 -25.37 1.19
N PRO A 316 -7.30 -26.33 1.85
CA PRO A 316 -6.17 -26.08 2.75
C PRO A 316 -4.92 -25.51 2.04
N GLU A 317 -4.83 -25.62 0.72
CA GLU A 317 -3.76 -25.03 -0.10
C GLU A 317 -3.80 -23.50 -0.15
N LEU A 318 -4.97 -22.90 0.12
CA LEU A 318 -5.16 -21.44 0.16
C LEU A 318 -4.79 -20.82 1.52
N VAL A 319 -4.55 -21.64 2.54
CA VAL A 319 -4.15 -21.18 3.88
C VAL A 319 -2.85 -20.38 3.79
N ARG A 320 -2.85 -19.18 4.39
CA ARG A 320 -1.70 -18.28 4.37
C ARG A 320 -0.71 -18.60 5.48
N ASN A 321 -1.21 -18.88 6.68
CA ASN A 321 -0.41 -19.22 7.87
C ASN A 321 -0.01 -20.69 7.87
N THR A 322 0.83 -21.08 6.90
CA THR A 322 1.22 -22.48 6.68
C THR A 322 2.05 -23.07 7.81
N ASP A 323 2.79 -22.24 8.53
CA ASP A 323 3.65 -22.63 9.65
C ASP A 323 2.87 -23.10 10.89
N ILE A 324 1.60 -22.68 11.03
CA ILE A 324 0.69 -23.05 12.13
C ILE A 324 -0.56 -23.79 11.63
N GLN A 325 -0.53 -24.36 10.44
CA GLN A 325 -1.70 -25.02 9.83
C GLN A 325 -2.31 -26.13 10.69
N ALA A 326 -1.49 -26.86 11.47
CA ALA A 326 -1.98 -27.90 12.37
C ALA A 326 -2.84 -27.31 13.51
N ASP A 327 -2.47 -26.16 14.06
CA ASP A 327 -3.24 -25.51 15.11
C ASP A 327 -4.50 -24.82 14.55
N LEU A 328 -4.43 -24.28 13.34
CA LEU A 328 -5.58 -23.73 12.64
C LEU A 328 -6.62 -24.82 12.31
N LYS A 329 -6.20 -26.04 11.95
CA LYS A 329 -7.11 -27.17 11.76
C LYS A 329 -7.91 -27.49 13.02
N LYS A 330 -7.26 -27.50 14.19
CA LYS A 330 -7.96 -27.72 15.48
C LYS A 330 -8.97 -26.61 15.80
N LEU A 331 -8.67 -25.37 15.42
CA LEU A 331 -9.62 -24.27 15.58
C LEU A 331 -10.77 -24.37 14.55
N ALA A 332 -10.47 -24.77 13.32
CA ALA A 332 -11.47 -24.98 12.28
C ALA A 332 -12.47 -26.08 12.64
N GLU A 333 -12.04 -27.17 13.30
CA GLU A 333 -12.91 -28.22 13.80
C GLU A 333 -13.91 -27.72 14.86
N SER A 334 -13.59 -26.64 15.53
CA SER A 334 -14.42 -26.03 16.59
C SER A 334 -15.23 -24.82 16.11
N SER A 335 -15.06 -24.39 14.86
CA SER A 335 -15.72 -23.23 14.25
C SER A 335 -16.51 -23.62 13.00
N ASP A 336 -17.61 -22.94 12.75
CA ASP A 336 -18.37 -23.06 11.50
C ASP A 336 -18.42 -21.73 10.75
N PHE A 337 -19.02 -21.71 9.55
CA PHE A 337 -19.14 -20.49 8.76
C PHE A 337 -19.97 -19.41 9.44
N ASN A 338 -21.01 -19.77 10.22
CA ASN A 338 -21.85 -18.80 10.91
C ASN A 338 -21.06 -18.10 12.00
N TRP A 339 -20.27 -18.87 12.77
CA TRP A 339 -19.37 -18.30 13.78
C TRP A 339 -18.31 -17.39 13.15
N ILE A 340 -17.67 -17.81 12.05
CA ILE A 340 -16.66 -16.98 11.35
C ILE A 340 -17.29 -15.66 10.87
N ALA A 341 -18.50 -15.71 10.29
CA ALA A 341 -19.22 -14.52 9.84
C ALA A 341 -19.54 -13.59 11.01
N PHE A 342 -20.05 -14.15 12.11
CA PHE A 342 -20.35 -13.40 13.33
C PHE A 342 -19.09 -12.71 13.89
N VAL A 343 -17.96 -13.43 14.00
CA VAL A 343 -16.68 -12.87 14.46
C VAL A 343 -16.24 -11.73 13.56
N SER A 344 -16.37 -11.90 12.25
CA SER A 344 -16.01 -10.86 11.26
C SER A 344 -16.87 -9.59 11.45
N ASP A 345 -18.17 -9.72 11.70
CA ASP A 345 -19.04 -8.58 11.99
C ASP A 345 -18.67 -7.88 13.29
N ARG A 346 -18.33 -8.63 14.33
CA ARG A 346 -17.86 -8.04 15.60
C ARG A 346 -16.53 -7.32 15.45
N LEU A 347 -15.61 -7.80 14.61
CA LEU A 347 -14.38 -7.08 14.28
C LEU A 347 -14.66 -5.75 13.56
N ASN A 348 -15.64 -5.71 12.65
CA ASN A 348 -16.10 -4.46 12.04
C ASN A 348 -16.62 -3.45 13.08
N ASP A 349 -17.29 -3.92 14.13
CA ASP A 349 -17.74 -3.05 15.21
C ASP A 349 -16.58 -2.45 16.01
N VAL A 350 -15.51 -3.24 16.26
CA VAL A 350 -14.27 -2.74 16.89
C VAL A 350 -13.63 -1.65 16.01
N GLU A 351 -13.51 -1.87 14.70
CA GLU A 351 -12.97 -0.87 13.77
C GLU A 351 -13.78 0.42 13.75
N ARG A 352 -15.13 0.33 13.75
CA ARG A 352 -16.01 1.49 13.84
C ARG A 352 -15.82 2.23 15.17
N GLY A 353 -15.64 1.48 16.27
CA GLY A 353 -15.36 2.02 17.60
C GLY A 353 -14.04 2.81 17.62
N MET A 354 -12.99 2.28 16.99
CA MET A 354 -11.70 2.96 16.87
C MET A 354 -11.81 4.30 16.12
N ARG A 355 -12.59 4.35 15.05
CA ARG A 355 -12.85 5.61 14.31
C ARG A 355 -13.58 6.65 15.15
N ARG A 356 -14.31 6.23 16.17
CA ARG A 356 -15.05 7.08 17.14
C ARG A 356 -14.26 7.35 18.43
N ASN A 357 -12.96 7.01 18.48
CA ASN A 357 -12.08 7.16 19.64
C ASN A 357 -12.56 6.42 20.92
N LEU A 358 -13.28 5.30 20.79
CA LEU A 358 -13.61 4.45 21.93
C LEU A 358 -12.35 3.81 22.51
N LEU A 359 -12.39 3.45 23.80
CA LEU A 359 -11.28 2.76 24.49
C LEU A 359 -11.07 1.38 23.86
N ARG A 360 -9.89 1.20 23.28
CA ARG A 360 -9.55 0.01 22.48
C ARG A 360 -9.56 -1.28 23.29
N SER A 361 -8.98 -1.27 24.51
CA SER A 361 -8.99 -2.46 25.37
C SER A 361 -10.43 -2.92 25.69
N LEU A 362 -11.31 -1.99 26.06
CA LEU A 362 -12.72 -2.31 26.32
C LEU A 362 -13.43 -2.82 25.06
N SER A 363 -13.13 -2.29 23.90
CA SER A 363 -13.70 -2.76 22.63
C SER A 363 -13.21 -4.18 22.30
N LEU A 364 -11.95 -4.50 22.58
CA LEU A 364 -11.38 -5.84 22.42
C LEU A 364 -11.92 -6.82 23.47
N ASP A 365 -12.09 -6.40 24.71
CA ASP A 365 -12.69 -7.22 25.77
C ASP A 365 -14.16 -7.57 25.44
N ALA A 366 -14.94 -6.56 25.02
CA ALA A 366 -16.32 -6.77 24.57
C ALA A 366 -16.39 -7.68 23.34
N PHE A 367 -15.48 -7.51 22.39
CA PHE A 367 -15.36 -8.40 21.24
C PHE A 367 -15.09 -9.85 21.68
N ALA A 368 -14.09 -10.09 22.50
CA ALA A 368 -13.72 -11.42 22.94
C ALA A 368 -14.87 -12.11 23.70
N THR A 369 -15.54 -11.37 24.60
CA THR A 369 -16.71 -11.88 25.34
C THR A 369 -17.89 -12.20 24.42
N ALA A 370 -18.17 -11.35 23.42
CA ALA A 370 -19.25 -11.60 22.47
C ALA A 370 -18.99 -12.84 21.60
N VAL A 371 -17.75 -13.03 21.17
CA VAL A 371 -17.34 -14.18 20.32
C VAL A 371 -17.45 -15.50 21.07
N GLU A 372 -17.22 -15.50 22.38
CA GLU A 372 -17.36 -16.68 23.23
C GLU A 372 -18.81 -17.12 23.39
N GLN A 373 -19.76 -16.16 23.48
CA GLN A 373 -21.19 -16.46 23.69
C GLN A 373 -21.84 -17.15 22.48
N GLU A 374 -21.29 -17.01 21.30
CA GLU A 374 -21.81 -17.54 20.02
C GLU A 374 -21.06 -18.78 19.52
N VAL A 375 -20.33 -19.48 20.39
CA VAL A 375 -19.65 -20.72 19.98
C VAL A 375 -20.70 -21.76 19.57
N PRO A 376 -20.52 -22.43 18.40
CA PRO A 376 -21.46 -23.46 17.95
C PRO A 376 -21.65 -24.54 19.03
N ASN A 377 -22.89 -24.74 19.45
CA ASN A 377 -23.25 -25.87 20.33
C ASN A 377 -22.96 -27.17 19.57
N ARG A 378 -22.05 -28.00 20.08
CA ARG A 378 -21.79 -29.35 19.59
C ARG A 378 -22.89 -30.31 19.97
#